data_981b96791aeccd188683f7614e214acd
#
_entry.id   981b96791aeccd188683f7614e214acd
#
_cell.length_a   1.000
_cell.length_b   1.000
_cell.length_c   1.000
_cell.angle_alpha   90.00
_cell.angle_beta   90.00
_cell.angle_gamma   90.00
#
_symmetry.space_group_name_H-M   'P 1'
#
loop_
_entity.id
_entity.type
_entity.pdbx_description
1 polymer ?
#
loop_
_entity_poly.entity_id
_entity_poly.type
_entity_poly.pdbx_seq_one_letter_code
_entity_poly.pdbx_strand_id
1 'polypeptide(L)'
;MPELLNPAPVAHLRHLLRAHSPLVHCMTNDVVQTFTANVLLAVGASPAMVIDPREAAQFAAIADALLINVGTLTEDRAVAMRAAVEHARQAGKPWTLDPVAWH
;
A
#
# COMPACT_ATOMS: atom_id res chain seq x y z
N MET A 1 -1.05 20.92 -1.54
CA MET A 1 -1.69 19.78 -2.21
C MET A 1 -2.32 20.11 -3.55
N PRO A 2 -2.73 21.37 -3.83
CA PRO A 2 -3.31 21.68 -5.16
C PRO A 2 -2.42 21.27 -6.34
N GLU A 3 -1.11 21.36 -6.18
CA GLU A 3 -0.15 21.00 -7.23
C GLU A 3 -0.23 19.53 -7.63
N LEU A 4 -0.58 18.64 -6.69
CA LEU A 4 -0.69 17.21 -6.97
C LEU A 4 -1.92 16.87 -7.80
N LEU A 5 -2.92 17.76 -7.82
CA LEU A 5 -4.17 17.56 -8.56
C LEU A 5 -4.11 18.16 -9.97
N ASN A 6 -3.05 18.88 -10.32
CA ASN A 6 -2.87 19.39 -11.66
C ASN A 6 -2.55 18.25 -12.64
N PRO A 7 -3.05 18.32 -13.89
CA PRO A 7 -2.82 17.25 -14.86
C PRO A 7 -1.36 16.93 -15.12
N ALA A 8 -0.48 17.96 -15.19
CA ALA A 8 0.92 17.73 -15.54
C ALA A 8 1.68 16.94 -14.47
N PRO A 9 1.63 17.28 -13.16
CA PRO A 9 2.27 16.48 -12.14
C PRO A 9 1.67 15.07 -12.03
N VAL A 10 0.35 14.93 -12.18
CA VAL A 10 -0.32 13.62 -12.13
C VAL A 10 0.14 12.73 -13.29
N ALA A 11 0.23 13.29 -14.50
CA ALA A 11 0.71 12.54 -15.66
C ALA A 11 2.18 12.11 -15.49
N HIS A 12 3.00 12.95 -14.88
CA HIS A 12 4.40 12.62 -14.62
C HIS A 12 4.51 11.48 -13.61
N LEU A 13 3.75 11.54 -12.52
CA LEU A 13 3.72 10.46 -11.52
C LEU A 13 3.26 9.13 -12.13
N ARG A 14 2.23 9.17 -12.96
CA ARG A 14 1.75 7.98 -13.66
C ARG A 14 2.83 7.40 -14.58
N HIS A 15 3.56 8.26 -15.27
CA HIS A 15 4.67 7.83 -16.14
C HIS A 15 5.75 7.12 -15.31
N LEU A 16 6.11 7.67 -14.15
CA LEU A 16 7.09 7.05 -13.26
C LEU A 16 6.60 5.69 -12.75
N LEU A 17 5.34 5.57 -12.37
CA LEU A 17 4.77 4.30 -11.94
C LEU A 17 4.88 3.24 -13.04
N ARG A 18 4.53 3.60 -14.27
CA ARG A 18 4.62 2.67 -15.40
C ARG A 18 6.05 2.29 -15.74
N ALA A 19 6.97 3.24 -15.63
CA ALA A 19 8.38 3.00 -15.95
C ALA A 19 9.04 2.08 -14.93
N HIS A 20 8.68 2.18 -13.64
CA HIS A 20 9.35 1.44 -12.57
C HIS A 20 8.55 0.26 -12.03
N SER A 21 7.25 0.22 -12.27
CA SER A 21 6.35 -0.83 -11.76
C SER A 21 6.64 -1.19 -10.30
N PRO A 22 6.56 -0.21 -9.38
CA PRO A 22 6.95 -0.46 -7.99
C PRO A 22 6.10 -1.56 -7.36
N LEU A 23 6.73 -2.37 -6.53
CA LEU A 23 6.06 -3.40 -5.75
C LEU A 23 5.40 -2.77 -4.54
N VAL A 24 4.07 -2.80 -4.49
CA VAL A 24 3.29 -2.22 -3.40
C VAL A 24 2.70 -3.33 -2.55
N HIS A 25 3.13 -3.38 -1.30
CA HIS A 25 2.58 -4.31 -0.32
C HIS A 25 1.26 -3.74 0.20
N CYS A 26 0.16 -4.45 -0.02
CA CYS A 26 -1.17 -4.00 0.34
C CYS A 26 -1.71 -4.87 1.48
N MET A 27 -2.07 -4.23 2.58
CA MET A 27 -2.77 -4.85 3.70
C MET A 27 -4.12 -4.15 3.82
N THR A 28 -5.14 -4.72 3.19
CA THR A 28 -6.46 -4.10 3.07
C THR A 28 -7.53 -5.00 3.69
N ASN A 29 -8.76 -4.47 3.77
CA ASN A 29 -9.90 -5.31 4.11
C ASN A 29 -10.28 -6.20 2.92
N ASP A 30 -11.06 -7.24 3.19
CA ASP A 30 -11.39 -8.25 2.17
C ASP A 30 -12.30 -7.71 1.07
N VAL A 31 -13.10 -6.70 1.40
CA VAL A 31 -14.09 -6.15 0.45
C VAL A 31 -13.42 -5.43 -0.72
N VAL A 32 -12.36 -4.66 -0.45
CA VAL A 32 -11.72 -3.82 -1.48
C VAL A 32 -10.44 -4.45 -2.04
N GLN A 33 -10.10 -5.68 -1.65
CA GLN A 33 -8.82 -6.29 -2.03
C GLN A 33 -8.64 -6.36 -3.54
N THR A 34 -9.62 -6.90 -4.26
CA THR A 34 -9.57 -7.00 -5.71
C THR A 34 -9.58 -5.63 -6.37
N PHE A 35 -10.42 -4.72 -5.89
CA PHE A 35 -10.49 -3.37 -6.42
C PHE A 35 -9.15 -2.64 -6.28
N THR A 36 -8.56 -2.71 -5.09
CA THR A 36 -7.26 -2.08 -4.83
C THR A 36 -6.18 -2.64 -5.76
N ALA A 37 -6.12 -3.96 -5.90
CA ALA A 37 -5.16 -4.60 -6.80
C ALA A 37 -5.34 -4.13 -8.24
N ASN A 38 -6.59 -4.09 -8.71
CA ASN A 38 -6.88 -3.70 -10.09
C ASN A 38 -6.53 -2.23 -10.36
N VAL A 39 -6.81 -1.34 -9.42
CA VAL A 39 -6.45 0.08 -9.56
C VAL A 39 -4.93 0.24 -9.63
N LEU A 40 -4.18 -0.42 -8.74
CA LEU A 40 -2.72 -0.35 -8.75
C LEU A 40 -2.13 -0.89 -10.05
N LEU A 41 -2.64 -2.02 -10.54
CA LEU A 41 -2.22 -2.55 -11.83
C LEU A 41 -2.51 -1.56 -12.96
N ALA A 42 -3.69 -0.93 -12.94
CA ALA A 42 -4.09 0.02 -13.99
C ALA A 42 -3.17 1.25 -14.04
N VAL A 43 -2.65 1.70 -12.91
CA VAL A 43 -1.73 2.86 -12.88
C VAL A 43 -0.26 2.47 -13.05
N GLY A 44 0.05 1.19 -13.16
CA GLY A 44 1.39 0.71 -13.46
C GLY A 44 2.18 0.14 -12.29
N ALA A 45 1.59 0.05 -11.10
CA ALA A 45 2.23 -0.58 -9.95
C ALA A 45 2.04 -2.09 -9.96
N SER A 46 2.81 -2.79 -9.13
CA SER A 46 2.71 -4.24 -8.93
C SER A 46 2.20 -4.51 -7.51
N PRO A 47 0.91 -4.78 -7.34
CA PRO A 47 0.35 -5.02 -6.00
C PRO A 47 0.63 -6.43 -5.50
N ALA A 48 0.84 -6.57 -4.19
CA ALA A 48 0.95 -7.86 -3.52
C ALA A 48 0.14 -7.82 -2.23
N MET A 49 -0.78 -8.76 -2.09
CA MET A 49 -1.71 -8.83 -0.95
C MET A 49 -1.18 -9.81 0.09
N VAL A 50 -0.22 -9.36 0.92
CA VAL A 50 0.42 -10.19 1.93
C VAL A 50 -0.05 -9.75 3.30
N ILE A 51 -0.91 -10.55 3.95
CA ILE A 51 -1.54 -10.21 5.22
C ILE A 51 -1.21 -11.17 6.36
N ASP A 52 -0.56 -12.29 6.09
CA ASP A 52 -0.17 -13.23 7.14
C ASP A 52 0.86 -12.59 8.06
N PRO A 53 0.64 -12.60 9.39
CA PRO A 53 1.57 -11.95 10.33
C PRO A 53 3.01 -12.43 10.21
N ARG A 54 3.22 -13.70 9.86
CA ARG A 54 4.56 -14.27 9.74
C ARG A 54 5.30 -13.79 8.51
N GLU A 55 4.58 -13.38 7.47
CA GLU A 55 5.17 -12.96 6.20
C GLU A 55 5.15 -11.44 6.03
N ALA A 56 4.14 -10.78 6.58
CA ALA A 56 3.90 -9.36 6.31
C ALA A 56 5.08 -8.47 6.70
N ALA A 57 5.68 -8.72 7.86
CA ALA A 57 6.81 -7.92 8.34
C ALA A 57 7.99 -8.02 7.38
N GLN A 58 8.37 -9.23 6.99
CA GLN A 58 9.49 -9.46 6.08
C GLN A 58 9.21 -8.88 4.71
N PHE A 59 7.99 -9.08 4.21
CA PHE A 59 7.62 -8.58 2.90
C PHE A 59 7.60 -7.05 2.84
N ALA A 60 7.14 -6.39 3.91
CA ALA A 60 7.13 -4.93 3.99
C ALA A 60 8.52 -4.32 3.86
N ALA A 61 9.54 -5.02 4.34
CA ALA A 61 10.92 -4.54 4.25
C ALA A 61 11.48 -4.60 2.82
N ILE A 62 10.99 -5.52 1.98
CA ILE A 62 11.48 -5.68 0.61
C ILE A 62 10.62 -5.02 -0.45
N ALA A 63 9.34 -4.73 -0.15
CA ALA A 63 8.48 -4.01 -1.07
C ALA A 63 8.94 -2.56 -1.23
N ASP A 64 8.54 -1.92 -2.32
CA ASP A 64 8.89 -0.51 -2.56
C ASP A 64 8.03 0.44 -1.74
N ALA A 65 6.81 0.04 -1.41
CA ALA A 65 5.88 0.84 -0.63
C ALA A 65 4.88 -0.06 0.10
N LEU A 66 4.26 0.47 1.14
CA LEU A 66 3.27 -0.25 1.94
C LEU A 66 1.97 0.57 2.03
N LEU A 67 0.85 -0.07 1.74
CA LEU A 67 -0.48 0.50 1.88
C LEU A 67 -1.23 -0.25 2.98
N ILE A 68 -1.69 0.48 3.99
CA ILE A 68 -2.49 -0.05 5.10
C ILE A 68 -3.90 0.51 5.00
N ASN A 69 -4.89 -0.37 4.96
CA ASN A 69 -6.31 -0.01 5.02
C ASN A 69 -6.92 -0.72 6.23
N VAL A 70 -7.43 0.04 7.19
CA VAL A 70 -7.90 -0.50 8.47
C VAL A 70 -9.38 -0.85 8.50
N GLY A 71 -10.05 -0.90 7.36
CA GLY A 71 -11.41 -1.41 7.26
C GLY A 71 -11.46 -2.88 7.67
N THR A 72 -12.52 -3.30 8.35
CA THR A 72 -12.70 -4.67 8.83
C THR A 72 -11.47 -5.16 9.63
N LEU A 73 -10.99 -4.30 10.53
CA LEU A 73 -9.80 -4.59 11.32
C LEU A 73 -10.07 -5.67 12.35
N THR A 74 -9.20 -6.68 12.41
CA THR A 74 -9.17 -7.70 13.47
C THR A 74 -7.90 -7.50 14.29
N GLU A 75 -7.87 -8.12 15.48
CA GLU A 75 -6.69 -8.04 16.34
C GLU A 75 -5.44 -8.60 15.64
N ASP A 76 -5.57 -9.75 14.98
CA ASP A 76 -4.46 -10.36 14.25
C ASP A 76 -3.97 -9.48 13.12
N ARG A 77 -4.89 -8.83 12.40
CA ARG A 77 -4.51 -7.89 11.34
C ARG A 77 -3.82 -6.66 11.90
N ALA A 78 -4.28 -6.16 13.04
CA ALA A 78 -3.64 -5.01 13.68
C ALA A 78 -2.19 -5.33 14.07
N VAL A 79 -1.94 -6.50 14.62
CA VAL A 79 -0.59 -6.95 14.97
C VAL A 79 0.28 -7.05 13.71
N ALA A 80 -0.24 -7.68 12.65
CA ALA A 80 0.49 -7.82 11.39
C ALA A 80 0.79 -6.46 10.76
N MET A 81 -0.18 -5.54 10.77
CA MET A 81 -0.01 -4.20 10.20
C MET A 81 1.04 -3.39 10.97
N ARG A 82 1.04 -3.44 12.30
CA ARG A 82 2.05 -2.75 13.11
C ARG A 82 3.45 -3.27 12.80
N ALA A 83 3.60 -4.57 12.70
CA ALA A 83 4.89 -5.19 12.37
C ALA A 83 5.34 -4.78 10.96
N ALA A 84 4.43 -4.77 10.00
CA ALA A 84 4.73 -4.36 8.63
C ALA A 84 5.19 -2.89 8.58
N VAL A 85 4.47 -1.98 9.25
CA VAL A 85 4.84 -0.57 9.31
C VAL A 85 6.23 -0.39 9.92
N GLU A 86 6.50 -1.08 11.02
CA GLU A 86 7.80 -0.96 11.69
C GLU A 86 8.94 -1.44 10.78
N HIS A 87 8.75 -2.55 10.08
CA HIS A 87 9.78 -3.06 9.16
C HIS A 87 9.94 -2.18 7.93
N ALA A 88 8.85 -1.64 7.39
CA ALA A 88 8.92 -0.69 6.28
C ALA A 88 9.67 0.58 6.71
N ARG A 89 9.36 1.09 7.90
CA ARG A 89 10.01 2.28 8.45
C ARG A 89 11.51 2.05 8.62
N GLN A 90 11.90 0.94 9.19
CA GLN A 90 13.31 0.59 9.40
C GLN A 90 14.05 0.44 8.07
N ALA A 91 13.38 -0.07 7.04
CA ALA A 91 13.97 -0.22 5.71
C ALA A 91 13.92 1.07 4.87
N GLY A 92 13.38 2.16 5.42
CA GLY A 92 13.29 3.43 4.70
C GLY A 92 12.25 3.45 3.60
N LYS A 93 11.24 2.58 3.68
CA LYS A 93 10.20 2.49 2.65
C LYS A 93 9.00 3.37 3.02
N PRO A 94 8.40 4.07 2.04
CA PRO A 94 7.20 4.85 2.31
C PRO A 94 6.01 3.97 2.62
N TRP A 95 5.10 4.48 3.46
CA TRP A 95 3.85 3.80 3.75
C TRP A 95 2.72 4.80 3.87
N THR A 96 1.52 4.34 3.57
CA THR A 96 0.30 5.15 3.58
C THR A 96 -0.75 4.45 4.42
N LEU A 97 -1.43 5.20 5.28
CA LEU A 97 -2.55 4.70 6.07
C LEU A 97 -3.85 5.26 5.49
N ASP A 98 -4.76 4.36 5.13
CA ASP A 98 -6.14 4.70 4.78
C ASP A 98 -7.03 4.33 5.97
N PRO A 99 -7.55 5.31 6.71
CA PRO A 99 -8.39 5.03 7.88
C PRO A 99 -9.81 4.63 7.48
N VAL A 100 -10.13 4.65 6.20
CA VAL A 100 -11.48 4.40 5.68
C VAL A 100 -12.44 5.48 6.22
N ALA A 101 -13.73 5.19 6.28
CA ALA A 101 -14.71 6.12 6.83
C ALA A 101 -14.72 5.98 8.36
N TRP A 102 -14.11 6.92 9.04
CA TRP A 102 -14.03 6.92 10.50
C TRP A 102 -15.08 7.84 11.08
N HIS A 103 -15.88 7.33 12.02
CA HIS A 103 -16.92 8.10 12.70
C HIS A 103 -16.63 8.25 14.18
#